data_153623449446aa100925dd448049641a
#
_entry.id   153623449446aa100925dd448049641a
#
_cell.length_a   1.000
_cell.length_b   1.000
_cell.length_c   1.000
_cell.angle_alpha   90.00
_cell.angle_beta   90.00
_cell.angle_gamma   90.00
#
_symmetry.space_group_name_H-M   'P 1'
#
loop_
_entity.id
_entity.type
_entity.pdbx_description
1 polymer ?
#
loop_
_entity_poly.entity_id
_entity_poly.type
_entity_poly.pdbx_seq_one_letter_code
_entity_poly.pdbx_strand_id
1 'polypeptide(L)'
;MAEVCWPDGVPAVMPAEDRAEITELFARYAWGLDLADEEQVLDTFAEDGEFDHLWQGKAQGREAIRAHLRGLWYDRQHWWFGRQHLFNHFIMDPRPEGARVRCFFQIIQFNADYGSNFIFGIGTRDDRLVRRNGRWKFHRLFVNAWTKADQVPWKGERTMAPRPVNAPPPVDCRPFSVQSQDPW
;
A
#
# COMPACT_ATOMS: atom_id res chain seq x y z
N MET A 1 35.77 1.49 1.57
CA MET A 1 34.61 1.84 2.41
C MET A 1 34.24 0.57 3.17
N ALA A 2 34.20 0.62 4.49
CA ALA A 2 33.79 -0.55 5.28
C ALA A 2 32.31 -0.83 5.01
N GLU A 3 31.99 -2.05 4.58
CA GLU A 3 30.60 -2.51 4.50
C GLU A 3 30.01 -2.47 5.92
N VAL A 4 28.99 -1.67 6.10
CA VAL A 4 28.22 -1.64 7.35
C VAL A 4 27.31 -2.87 7.32
N CYS A 5 27.73 -3.93 7.96
CA CYS A 5 26.90 -5.13 8.19
C CYS A 5 26.08 -4.92 9.47
N TRP A 6 24.88 -5.46 9.49
CA TRP A 6 24.09 -5.59 10.71
C TRP A 6 24.74 -6.60 11.65
N PRO A 7 24.51 -6.54 12.99
CA PRO A 7 25.17 -7.39 13.97
C PRO A 7 25.08 -8.89 13.68
N ASP A 8 24.09 -9.33 12.91
CA ASP A 8 23.79 -10.75 12.64
C ASP A 8 24.17 -11.17 11.21
N GLY A 9 25.12 -10.48 10.55
CA GLY A 9 25.56 -10.83 9.20
C GLY A 9 24.56 -10.48 8.09
N VAL A 10 23.54 -9.70 8.40
CA VAL A 10 22.58 -9.18 7.39
C VAL A 10 23.26 -8.10 6.55
N PRO A 11 23.19 -8.16 5.22
CA PRO A 11 23.79 -7.14 4.38
C PRO A 11 23.21 -5.75 4.67
N ALA A 12 24.05 -4.72 4.67
CA ALA A 12 23.59 -3.34 4.84
C ALA A 12 22.73 -2.85 3.69
N VAL A 13 22.86 -3.47 2.54
CA VAL A 13 22.11 -3.15 1.32
C VAL A 13 21.41 -4.42 0.82
N MET A 14 20.15 -4.28 0.46
CA MET A 14 19.38 -5.37 -0.14
C MET A 14 20.04 -5.82 -1.45
N PRO A 15 20.35 -7.12 -1.62
CA PRO A 15 20.87 -7.66 -2.88
C PRO A 15 19.98 -7.31 -4.07
N ALA A 16 20.59 -7.13 -5.24
CA ALA A 16 19.86 -6.73 -6.44
C ALA A 16 18.79 -7.75 -6.85
N GLU A 17 19.08 -9.03 -6.70
CA GLU A 17 18.14 -10.12 -6.98
C GLU A 17 16.93 -10.07 -6.05
N ASP A 18 17.16 -9.85 -4.75
CA ASP A 18 16.10 -9.69 -3.77
C ASP A 18 15.24 -8.44 -4.04
N ARG A 19 15.87 -7.33 -4.45
CA ARG A 19 15.15 -6.12 -4.86
C ARG A 19 14.25 -6.37 -6.05
N ALA A 20 14.74 -7.10 -7.06
CA ALA A 20 13.95 -7.45 -8.24
C ALA A 20 12.75 -8.35 -7.86
N GLU A 21 12.99 -9.39 -7.04
CA GLU A 21 11.95 -10.31 -6.60
C GLU A 21 10.88 -9.60 -5.72
N ILE A 22 11.31 -8.70 -4.82
CA ILE A 22 10.40 -7.90 -3.99
C ILE A 22 9.59 -6.95 -4.86
N THR A 23 10.20 -6.32 -5.86
CA THR A 23 9.47 -5.44 -6.79
C THR A 23 8.41 -6.22 -7.57
N GLU A 24 8.75 -7.42 -8.05
CA GLU A 24 7.80 -8.33 -8.69
C GLU A 24 6.68 -8.77 -7.75
N LEU A 25 6.96 -9.01 -6.47
CA LEU A 25 5.96 -9.33 -5.45
C LEU A 25 4.91 -8.20 -5.33
N PHE A 26 5.37 -6.94 -5.27
CA PHE A 26 4.46 -5.79 -5.23
C PHE A 26 3.64 -5.66 -6.52
N ALA A 27 4.24 -5.93 -7.68
CA ALA A 27 3.53 -5.92 -8.95
C ALA A 27 2.43 -6.99 -8.98
N ARG A 28 2.74 -8.23 -8.60
CA ARG A 28 1.74 -9.33 -8.52
C ARG A 28 0.61 -9.00 -7.55
N TYR A 29 0.94 -8.43 -6.40
CA TYR A 29 -0.06 -7.98 -5.44
C TYR A 29 -0.99 -6.92 -6.08
N ALA A 30 -0.43 -5.89 -6.72
CA ALA A 30 -1.22 -4.83 -7.36
C ALA A 30 -2.13 -5.39 -8.46
N TRP A 31 -1.59 -6.17 -9.38
CA TRP A 31 -2.35 -6.79 -10.46
C TRP A 31 -3.49 -7.67 -9.93
N GLY A 32 -3.20 -8.52 -8.95
CA GLY A 32 -4.23 -9.38 -8.36
C GLY A 32 -5.32 -8.55 -7.67
N LEU A 33 -4.93 -7.53 -6.89
CA LEU A 33 -5.86 -6.67 -6.18
C LEU A 33 -6.76 -5.87 -7.13
N ASP A 34 -6.18 -5.29 -8.18
CA ASP A 34 -6.89 -4.40 -9.11
C ASP A 34 -7.80 -5.15 -10.08
N LEU A 35 -7.49 -6.40 -10.38
CA LEU A 35 -8.27 -7.27 -11.27
C LEU A 35 -9.16 -8.28 -10.53
N ALA A 36 -9.19 -8.22 -9.19
CA ALA A 36 -9.91 -9.16 -8.33
C ALA A 36 -9.49 -10.63 -8.52
N ASP A 37 -8.20 -10.85 -8.81
CA ASP A 37 -7.60 -12.18 -8.82
C ASP A 37 -7.23 -12.59 -7.39
N GLU A 38 -8.19 -13.20 -6.70
CA GLU A 38 -8.10 -13.57 -5.30
C GLU A 38 -6.90 -14.47 -5.01
N GLU A 39 -6.68 -15.50 -5.84
CA GLU A 39 -5.61 -16.45 -5.60
C GLU A 39 -4.23 -15.82 -5.83
N GLN A 40 -4.10 -14.95 -6.83
CA GLN A 40 -2.85 -14.20 -7.05
C GLN A 40 -2.51 -13.31 -5.86
N VAL A 41 -3.49 -12.58 -5.29
CA VAL A 41 -3.25 -11.76 -4.09
C VAL A 41 -2.85 -12.63 -2.91
N LEU A 42 -3.61 -13.71 -2.64
CA LEU A 42 -3.35 -14.60 -1.52
C LEU A 42 -1.99 -15.30 -1.63
N ASP A 43 -1.53 -15.59 -2.85
CA ASP A 43 -0.19 -16.16 -3.06
C ASP A 43 0.93 -15.17 -2.72
N THR A 44 0.67 -13.88 -2.66
CA THR A 44 1.68 -12.89 -2.22
C THR A 44 1.91 -12.88 -0.72
N PHE A 45 1.01 -13.41 0.08
CA PHE A 45 1.13 -13.49 1.54
C PHE A 45 1.76 -14.80 2.02
N ALA A 46 2.44 -14.72 3.16
CA ALA A 46 2.74 -15.91 3.95
C ALA A 46 1.43 -16.51 4.51
N GLU A 47 1.40 -17.80 4.85
CA GLU A 47 0.21 -18.45 5.38
C GLU A 47 -0.30 -17.79 6.68
N ASP A 48 0.64 -17.34 7.52
CA ASP A 48 0.42 -16.60 8.76
C ASP A 48 0.43 -15.09 8.56
N GLY A 49 0.34 -14.61 7.32
CA GLY A 49 0.45 -13.20 6.95
C GLY A 49 -0.65 -12.32 7.52
N GLU A 50 -0.36 -11.05 7.68
CA GLU A 50 -1.28 -10.02 8.16
C GLU A 50 -1.49 -8.94 7.08
N PHE A 51 -2.73 -8.65 6.76
CA PHE A 51 -3.15 -7.44 6.06
C PHE A 51 -3.63 -6.44 7.11
N ASP A 52 -2.91 -5.34 7.28
CA ASP A 52 -3.18 -4.31 8.28
C ASP A 52 -3.47 -2.98 7.59
N HIS A 53 -4.71 -2.56 7.60
CA HIS A 53 -5.13 -1.30 7.02
C HIS A 53 -5.59 -0.35 8.11
N LEU A 54 -5.05 0.87 8.15
CA LEU A 54 -5.26 1.82 9.24
C LEU A 54 -6.75 2.06 9.60
N TRP A 55 -7.65 1.97 8.62
CA TRP A 55 -9.09 2.19 8.85
C TRP A 55 -9.95 0.95 8.73
N GLN A 56 -9.50 -0.05 7.97
CA GLN A 56 -10.28 -1.27 7.74
C GLN A 56 -9.96 -2.36 8.76
N GLY A 57 -8.97 -2.08 9.62
CA GLY A 57 -8.53 -3.04 10.61
C GLY A 57 -7.57 -4.09 10.06
N LYS A 58 -7.47 -5.20 10.79
CA LYS A 58 -6.52 -6.26 10.53
C LYS A 58 -7.24 -7.54 10.10
N ALA A 59 -6.64 -8.20 9.11
CA ALA A 59 -6.99 -9.56 8.72
C ALA A 59 -5.73 -10.43 8.80
N GLN A 60 -5.74 -11.50 9.58
CA GLN A 60 -4.61 -12.38 9.76
C GLN A 60 -4.90 -13.80 9.27
N GLY A 61 -3.95 -14.34 8.50
CA GLY A 61 -4.05 -15.65 7.88
C GLY A 61 -4.90 -15.64 6.60
N ARG A 62 -4.70 -16.68 5.80
CA ARG A 62 -5.21 -16.76 4.43
C ARG A 62 -6.72 -16.52 4.34
N GLU A 63 -7.51 -17.15 5.19
CA GLU A 63 -8.98 -17.06 5.11
C GLU A 63 -9.51 -15.69 5.57
N ALA A 64 -8.91 -15.09 6.59
CA ALA A 64 -9.28 -13.74 7.01
C ALA A 64 -8.91 -12.70 5.94
N ILE A 65 -7.74 -12.83 5.31
CA ILE A 65 -7.33 -11.97 4.18
C ILE A 65 -8.29 -12.16 3.01
N ARG A 66 -8.67 -13.40 2.68
CA ARG A 66 -9.68 -13.70 1.64
C ARG A 66 -10.99 -12.98 1.90
N ALA A 67 -11.52 -13.11 3.10
CA ALA A 67 -12.77 -12.45 3.48
C ALA A 67 -12.64 -10.90 3.38
N HIS A 68 -11.52 -10.37 3.81
CA HIS A 68 -11.23 -8.93 3.72
C HIS A 68 -11.19 -8.45 2.26
N LEU A 69 -10.50 -9.17 1.37
CA LEU A 69 -10.43 -8.86 -0.06
C LEU A 69 -11.81 -8.87 -0.71
N ARG A 70 -12.63 -9.87 -0.41
CA ARG A 70 -14.00 -9.96 -0.92
C ARG A 70 -14.85 -8.79 -0.46
N GLY A 71 -14.71 -8.36 0.80
CA GLY A 71 -15.33 -7.14 1.30
C GLY A 71 -14.89 -5.89 0.56
N LEU A 72 -13.61 -5.80 0.17
CA LEU A 72 -13.13 -4.71 -0.67
C LEU A 72 -13.77 -4.69 -2.06
N TRP A 73 -13.92 -5.82 -2.69
CA TRP A 73 -14.38 -5.91 -4.07
C TRP A 73 -15.90 -5.90 -4.22
N TYR A 74 -16.64 -6.53 -3.31
CA TYR A 74 -18.05 -6.87 -3.53
C TYR A 74 -19.02 -6.25 -2.53
N ASP A 75 -18.59 -5.97 -1.30
CA ASP A 75 -19.49 -5.53 -0.22
C ASP A 75 -19.62 -4.00 -0.12
N ARG A 76 -18.90 -3.27 -0.96
CA ARG A 76 -18.93 -1.82 -0.96
C ARG A 76 -19.96 -1.27 -1.95
N GLN A 77 -20.58 -0.15 -1.57
CA GLN A 77 -21.52 0.56 -2.42
C GLN A 77 -20.88 1.35 -3.56
N HIS A 78 -19.55 1.47 -3.56
CA HIS A 78 -18.81 2.18 -4.61
C HIS A 78 -17.91 1.23 -5.40
N TRP A 79 -17.61 1.64 -6.60
CA TRP A 79 -16.90 0.84 -7.58
C TRP A 79 -15.44 0.62 -7.20
N TRP A 80 -15.04 -0.63 -7.10
CA TRP A 80 -13.63 -1.00 -7.12
C TRP A 80 -13.09 -1.08 -8.54
N PHE A 81 -13.95 -1.34 -9.46
CA PHE A 81 -13.65 -1.54 -10.89
C PHE A 81 -12.82 -0.39 -11.47
N GLY A 82 -11.72 -0.74 -12.19
CA GLY A 82 -10.85 0.23 -12.83
C GLY A 82 -9.86 0.93 -11.91
N ARG A 83 -9.54 0.35 -10.76
CA ARG A 83 -8.43 0.83 -9.91
C ARG A 83 -7.08 0.40 -10.43
N GLN A 84 -6.07 1.21 -10.14
CA GLN A 84 -4.67 0.90 -10.31
C GLN A 84 -3.90 1.34 -9.07
N HIS A 85 -3.30 0.37 -8.36
CA HIS A 85 -2.38 0.62 -7.27
C HIS A 85 -0.96 0.79 -7.81
N LEU A 86 -0.39 1.96 -7.63
CA LEU A 86 0.97 2.30 -8.03
C LEU A 86 1.86 2.35 -6.79
N PHE A 87 2.97 1.61 -6.80
CA PHE A 87 3.97 1.63 -5.73
C PHE A 87 5.28 2.21 -6.26
N ASN A 88 5.90 3.12 -5.50
CA ASN A 88 7.12 3.79 -5.92
C ASN A 88 8.00 4.20 -4.73
N HIS A 89 9.21 4.66 -5.03
CA HIS A 89 10.19 5.15 -4.05
C HIS A 89 10.50 4.13 -2.95
N PHE A 90 10.83 2.90 -3.36
CA PHE A 90 11.11 1.81 -2.44
C PHE A 90 12.37 2.05 -1.61
N ILE A 91 12.25 1.89 -0.29
CA ILE A 91 13.36 1.69 0.64
C ILE A 91 13.22 0.27 1.19
N MET A 92 14.23 -0.55 0.94
CA MET A 92 14.25 -1.96 1.29
C MET A 92 15.41 -2.20 2.27
N ASP A 93 15.07 -2.43 3.52
CA ASP A 93 16.00 -2.66 4.62
C ASP A 93 16.07 -4.16 4.92
N PRO A 94 17.21 -4.85 4.70
CA PRO A 94 17.37 -6.24 5.13
C PRO A 94 17.21 -6.36 6.64
N ARG A 95 16.68 -7.50 7.09
CA ARG A 95 16.52 -7.86 8.50
C ARG A 95 16.92 -9.32 8.70
N PRO A 96 17.32 -9.74 9.91
CA PRO A 96 17.67 -11.14 10.17
C PRO A 96 16.55 -12.12 9.78
N GLU A 97 15.30 -11.73 10.05
CA GLU A 97 14.10 -12.52 9.76
C GLU A 97 13.50 -12.30 8.36
N GLY A 98 14.07 -11.38 7.56
CA GLY A 98 13.53 -11.07 6.25
C GLY A 98 13.85 -9.67 5.73
N ALA A 99 12.85 -8.84 5.48
CA ALA A 99 13.02 -7.47 5.01
C ALA A 99 11.92 -6.55 5.54
N ARG A 100 12.27 -5.28 5.76
CA ARG A 100 11.32 -4.19 5.90
C ARG A 100 11.32 -3.39 4.61
N VAL A 101 10.14 -3.21 4.03
CA VAL A 101 9.97 -2.47 2.77
C VAL A 101 9.02 -1.31 2.99
N ARG A 102 9.52 -0.11 2.68
CA ARG A 102 8.71 1.12 2.72
C ARG A 102 8.60 1.68 1.33
N CYS A 103 7.41 2.15 0.98
CA CYS A 103 7.19 2.82 -0.29
C CYS A 103 6.04 3.82 -0.18
N PHE A 104 5.94 4.72 -1.15
CA PHE A 104 4.71 5.47 -1.38
C PHE A 104 3.76 4.66 -2.25
N PHE A 105 2.47 4.89 -2.08
CA PHE A 105 1.47 4.38 -3.00
C PHE A 105 0.54 5.48 -3.47
N GLN A 106 -0.04 5.26 -4.63
CA GLN A 106 -1.10 6.05 -5.22
C GLN A 106 -2.13 5.09 -5.78
N ILE A 107 -3.40 5.48 -5.68
CA ILE A 107 -4.50 4.76 -6.29
C ILE A 107 -5.13 5.67 -7.34
N ILE A 108 -5.06 5.25 -8.60
CA ILE A 108 -5.81 5.88 -9.69
C ILE A 108 -7.11 5.12 -9.83
N GLN A 109 -8.22 5.86 -9.96
CA GLN A 109 -9.54 5.30 -10.14
C GLN A 109 -10.12 5.77 -11.48
N PHE A 110 -10.57 4.83 -12.30
CA PHE A 110 -11.44 5.10 -13.42
C PHE A 110 -12.88 5.23 -12.94
N ASN A 111 -13.55 6.29 -13.34
CA ASN A 111 -14.98 6.45 -13.09
C ASN A 111 -15.75 6.16 -14.38
N ALA A 112 -16.46 5.05 -14.41
CA ALA A 112 -17.19 4.60 -15.59
C ALA A 112 -18.35 5.52 -15.95
N ASP A 113 -18.98 6.17 -14.96
CA ASP A 113 -20.14 7.03 -15.19
C ASP A 113 -19.77 8.32 -15.94
N TYR A 114 -18.54 8.79 -15.73
CA TYR A 114 -18.05 10.04 -16.32
C TYR A 114 -16.94 9.84 -17.35
N GLY A 115 -16.47 8.60 -17.55
CA GLY A 115 -15.37 8.31 -18.47
C GLY A 115 -14.06 9.02 -18.10
N SER A 116 -13.82 9.27 -16.83
CA SER A 116 -12.68 10.06 -16.34
C SER A 116 -11.84 9.29 -15.31
N ASN A 117 -10.59 9.68 -15.17
CA ASN A 117 -9.68 9.14 -14.17
C ASN A 117 -9.37 10.21 -13.11
N PHE A 118 -9.16 9.78 -11.87
CA PHE A 118 -8.75 10.66 -10.78
C PHE A 118 -7.87 9.91 -9.79
N ILE A 119 -7.11 10.65 -8.99
CA ILE A 119 -6.36 10.06 -7.87
C ILE A 119 -7.34 9.84 -6.73
N PHE A 120 -7.58 8.57 -6.39
CA PHE A 120 -8.49 8.18 -5.31
C PHE A 120 -7.83 8.32 -3.93
N GLY A 121 -6.56 7.93 -3.81
CA GLY A 121 -5.85 7.98 -2.55
C GLY A 121 -4.34 7.99 -2.73
N ILE A 122 -3.67 8.49 -1.72
CA ILE A 122 -2.21 8.46 -1.59
C ILE A 122 -1.82 8.06 -0.17
N GLY A 123 -0.61 7.54 -0.01
CA GLY A 123 -0.12 7.17 1.31
C GLY A 123 1.23 6.48 1.30
N THR A 124 1.51 5.83 2.41
CA THR A 124 2.73 5.03 2.60
C THR A 124 2.40 3.60 2.98
N ARG A 125 3.28 2.70 2.57
CA ARG A 125 3.35 1.32 3.06
C ARG A 125 4.58 1.14 3.92
N ASP A 126 4.48 0.27 4.93
CA ASP A 126 5.57 -0.16 5.79
C ASP A 126 5.44 -1.66 6.06
N ASP A 127 5.91 -2.44 5.12
CA ASP A 127 5.67 -3.87 5.05
C ASP A 127 6.81 -4.67 5.66
N ARG A 128 6.49 -5.82 6.25
CA ARG A 128 7.44 -6.84 6.66
C ARG A 128 7.33 -8.03 5.73
N LEU A 129 8.44 -8.41 5.15
CA LEU A 129 8.54 -9.53 4.22
C LEU A 129 9.39 -10.63 4.82
N VAL A 130 9.03 -11.85 4.50
CA VAL A 130 9.78 -13.07 4.89
C VAL A 130 9.98 -13.97 3.67
N ARG A 131 10.99 -14.82 3.72
CA ARG A 131 11.13 -15.90 2.73
C ARG A 131 10.36 -17.13 3.17
N ARG A 132 9.51 -17.64 2.27
CA ARG A 132 8.81 -18.92 2.43
C ARG A 132 9.00 -19.74 1.16
N ASN A 133 9.51 -20.94 1.30
CA ASN A 133 9.83 -21.84 0.17
C ASN A 133 10.70 -21.16 -0.91
N GLY A 134 11.69 -20.39 -0.47
CA GLY A 134 12.62 -19.67 -1.37
C GLY A 134 12.08 -18.39 -1.98
N ARG A 135 10.83 -18.01 -1.76
CA ARG A 135 10.18 -16.81 -2.32
C ARG A 135 9.89 -15.77 -1.26
N TRP A 136 9.96 -14.49 -1.64
CA TRP A 136 9.51 -13.39 -0.80
C TRP A 136 7.98 -13.38 -0.70
N LYS A 137 7.47 -13.16 0.53
CA LYS A 137 6.03 -13.07 0.85
C LYS A 137 5.79 -11.95 1.84
N PHE A 138 4.63 -11.32 1.79
CA PHE A 138 4.19 -10.43 2.85
C PHE A 138 3.89 -11.23 4.12
N HIS A 139 4.63 -10.95 5.18
CA HIS A 139 4.30 -11.39 6.53
C HIS A 139 3.38 -10.36 7.20
N ARG A 140 3.65 -9.08 7.00
CA ARG A 140 2.74 -8.00 7.36
C ARG A 140 2.75 -6.95 6.25
N LEU A 141 1.59 -6.70 5.69
CA LEU A 141 1.31 -5.62 4.77
C LEU A 141 0.62 -4.52 5.56
N PHE A 142 1.23 -3.34 5.68
CA PHE A 142 0.65 -2.21 6.40
C PHE A 142 0.40 -1.01 5.49
N VAL A 143 -0.87 -0.60 5.41
CA VAL A 143 -1.32 0.54 4.60
C VAL A 143 -1.63 1.73 5.51
N ASN A 144 -0.92 2.83 5.30
CA ASN A 144 -1.22 4.13 5.90
C ASN A 144 -1.66 5.10 4.80
N ALA A 145 -2.93 5.09 4.48
CA ALA A 145 -3.49 6.06 3.54
C ALA A 145 -3.72 7.42 4.22
N TRP A 146 -3.39 8.51 3.53
CA TRP A 146 -3.42 9.85 4.11
C TRP A 146 -4.78 10.52 3.88
N THR A 147 -5.57 10.59 4.93
CA THR A 147 -6.85 11.32 4.95
C THR A 147 -6.85 12.47 5.92
N LYS A 148 -5.88 12.45 6.87
CA LYS A 148 -5.71 13.49 7.88
C LYS A 148 -4.24 13.88 7.98
N ALA A 149 -3.98 15.10 8.40
CA ALA A 149 -2.62 15.63 8.50
C ALA A 149 -1.70 14.84 9.46
N ASP A 150 -2.25 14.22 10.49
CA ASP A 150 -1.50 13.40 11.46
C ASP A 150 -1.05 12.05 10.90
N GLN A 151 -1.65 11.60 9.80
CA GLN A 151 -1.27 10.37 9.10
C GLN A 151 -0.09 10.57 8.15
N VAL A 152 0.21 11.81 7.78
CA VAL A 152 1.35 12.12 6.90
C VAL A 152 2.65 12.01 7.70
N PRO A 153 3.59 11.11 7.34
CA PRO A 153 4.87 11.01 8.02
C PRO A 153 5.69 12.26 7.76
N TRP A 154 5.88 13.06 8.80
CA TRP A 154 6.64 14.29 8.75
C TRP A 154 7.61 14.35 9.92
N LYS A 155 8.90 14.53 9.65
CA LYS A 155 9.94 14.59 10.67
C LYS A 155 10.32 16.02 11.09
N GLY A 156 9.97 17.01 10.28
CA GLY A 156 10.23 18.41 10.57
C GLY A 156 9.17 19.05 11.45
N GLU A 157 9.37 20.31 11.80
CA GLU A 157 8.33 21.08 12.46
C GLU A 157 7.13 21.27 11.50
N ARG A 158 5.93 21.10 12.04
CA ARG A 158 4.69 21.34 11.29
C ARG A 158 4.30 22.80 11.40
N THR A 159 5.16 23.68 10.90
CA THR A 159 4.81 25.10 10.75
C THR A 159 4.04 25.26 9.45
N MET A 160 2.73 25.44 9.55
CA MET A 160 1.95 25.81 8.39
C MET A 160 1.90 27.33 8.30
N ALA A 161 2.44 27.88 7.24
CA ALA A 161 2.17 29.27 6.91
C ALA A 161 0.66 29.47 6.78
N PRO A 162 0.10 30.59 7.28
CA PRO A 162 -1.29 30.88 7.09
C PRO A 162 -1.66 30.81 5.61
N ARG A 163 -2.77 30.21 5.27
CA ARG A 163 -3.26 30.19 3.90
C ARG A 163 -3.43 31.64 3.42
N PRO A 164 -2.93 32.01 2.23
CA PRO A 164 -3.16 33.34 1.70
C PRO A 164 -4.66 33.66 1.64
N VAL A 165 -5.02 34.88 2.05
CA VAL A 165 -6.42 35.32 2.14
C VAL A 165 -7.16 35.13 0.80
N ASN A 166 -6.45 35.30 -0.31
CA ASN A 166 -7.00 35.19 -1.65
C ASN A 166 -6.77 33.81 -2.31
N ALA A 167 -6.26 32.81 -1.57
CA ALA A 167 -6.09 31.50 -2.14
C ALA A 167 -7.46 30.87 -2.43
N PRO A 168 -7.69 30.34 -3.64
CA PRO A 168 -8.95 29.66 -3.93
C PRO A 168 -9.13 28.45 -3.02
N PRO A 169 -10.35 28.07 -2.67
CA PRO A 169 -10.56 26.85 -1.89
C PRO A 169 -9.96 25.65 -2.62
N PRO A 170 -9.47 24.63 -1.88
CA PRO A 170 -9.05 23.38 -2.51
C PRO A 170 -10.21 22.86 -3.36
N VAL A 171 -9.91 22.53 -4.61
CA VAL A 171 -10.90 21.90 -5.49
C VAL A 171 -10.91 20.42 -5.15
N ASP A 172 -12.07 19.92 -4.74
CA ASP A 172 -12.27 18.48 -4.63
C ASP A 172 -12.49 17.93 -6.04
N CYS A 173 -11.46 17.30 -6.56
CA CYS A 173 -11.46 16.72 -7.91
C CYS A 173 -12.21 15.39 -8.00
N ARG A 174 -12.68 14.84 -6.87
CA ARG A 174 -13.43 13.59 -6.88
C ARG A 174 -14.80 13.80 -7.51
N PRO A 175 -15.29 12.84 -8.30
CA PRO A 175 -16.66 12.88 -8.81
C PRO A 175 -17.67 12.99 -7.67
N PHE A 176 -18.75 13.69 -7.90
CA PHE A 176 -19.80 13.91 -6.89
C PHE A 176 -20.35 12.59 -6.31
N SER A 177 -20.46 11.55 -7.12
CA SER A 177 -20.89 10.22 -6.69
C SER A 177 -19.94 9.56 -5.66
N VAL A 178 -18.68 9.97 -5.64
CA VAL A 178 -17.68 9.49 -4.67
C VAL A 178 -17.63 10.40 -3.44
N GLN A 179 -17.92 11.70 -3.63
CA GLN A 179 -17.92 12.69 -2.54
C GLN A 179 -19.06 12.47 -1.55
N SER A 180 -20.20 11.99 -2.04
CA SER A 180 -21.38 11.74 -1.21
C SER A 180 -21.36 10.42 -0.44
N GLN A 181 -20.44 9.53 -0.78
CA GLN A 181 -20.24 8.27 -0.10
C GLN A 181 -19.03 8.40 0.81
N ASP A 182 -19.17 8.09 2.09
CA ASP A 182 -18.00 7.89 2.94
C ASP A 182 -17.22 6.70 2.35
N PRO A 183 -16.11 6.93 1.68
CA PRO A 183 -15.43 5.89 0.91
C PRO A 183 -14.60 4.97 1.80
N TRP A 184 -14.61 5.22 3.11
CA TRP A 184 -13.74 4.50 4.04
C TRP A 184 -14.48 3.95 5.24
#